data_9b03facb999317d8a550b324f8a3f5da
#
_entry.id   9b03facb999317d8a550b324f8a3f5da
#
_cell.length_a   1.000
_cell.length_b   1.000
_cell.length_c   1.000
_cell.angle_alpha   90.00
_cell.angle_beta   90.00
_cell.angle_gamma   90.00
#
_symmetry.space_group_name_H-M   'P 1'
#
loop_
_entity.id
_entity.type
_entity.pdbx_description
1 polymer ?
#
loop_
_entity_poly.entity_id
_entity_poly.type
_entity_poly.pdbx_seq_one_letter_code
_entity_poly.pdbx_strand_id
1 'polypeptide(L)'
;LLVSSAASDVYKRQVEYDKAVVVKLIQKHFPDFRRVLNELQQCANASGGITSEVLVSNDAAMDELIVHLKEKNFSKMREWVSNHGDTDPEIFFRKLYDGMYDWMKPETIPTVVVTLAEYQYKACFVADQEINTVACLTELMANEVCK
;
A
#
# COMPACT_ATOMS: atom_id res chain seq x y z
N LEU A 1 -4.71 -17.04 22.38
CA LEU A 1 -3.31 -17.21 22.81
C LEU A 1 -2.32 -16.45 21.95
N LEU A 2 -2.45 -16.48 20.63
CA LEU A 2 -1.60 -15.72 19.70
C LEU A 2 -1.83 -14.21 19.77
N VAL A 3 -3.08 -13.76 19.95
CA VAL A 3 -3.45 -12.36 20.16
C VAL A 3 -2.87 -11.82 21.47
N SER A 4 -2.85 -12.64 22.53
CA SER A 4 -2.23 -12.31 23.82
C SER A 4 -0.71 -12.16 23.69
N SER A 5 -0.05 -12.98 22.86
CA SER A 5 1.39 -12.90 22.61
C SER A 5 1.78 -11.65 21.85
N ALA A 6 1.01 -11.27 20.81
CA ALA A 6 1.25 -10.06 20.05
C ALA A 6 1.02 -8.78 20.90
N ALA A 7 -0.06 -8.73 21.67
CA ALA A 7 -0.33 -7.63 22.58
C ALA A 7 0.73 -7.54 23.70
N SER A 8 1.24 -8.68 24.18
CA SER A 8 2.34 -8.75 25.15
C SER A 8 3.66 -8.24 24.57
N ASP A 9 3.94 -8.51 23.29
CA ASP A 9 5.17 -8.04 22.63
C ASP A 9 5.14 -6.52 22.42
N VAL A 10 4.00 -5.96 22.01
CA VAL A 10 3.78 -4.51 21.92
C VAL A 10 3.92 -3.85 23.28
N TYR A 11 3.35 -4.43 24.34
CA TYR A 11 3.48 -3.93 25.71
C TYR A 11 4.92 -3.98 26.21
N LYS A 12 5.66 -5.06 25.92
CA LYS A 12 7.08 -5.20 26.31
C LYS A 12 7.99 -4.19 25.62
N ARG A 13 7.65 -3.75 24.42
CA ARG A 13 8.41 -2.74 23.67
C ARG A 13 8.02 -1.31 24.02
N GLN A 14 7.07 -1.09 24.94
CA GLN A 14 6.58 0.23 25.37
C GLN A 14 6.14 1.14 24.22
N VAL A 15 5.53 0.56 23.18
CA VAL A 15 4.96 1.33 22.08
C VAL A 15 3.58 1.84 22.50
N GLU A 16 3.34 3.13 22.40
CA GLU A 16 2.01 3.70 22.60
C GLU A 16 1.08 3.23 21.48
N TYR A 17 -0.11 2.75 21.81
CA TYR A 17 -1.06 2.24 20.84
C TYR A 17 -2.50 2.56 21.20
N ASP A 18 -3.31 2.80 20.15
CA ASP A 18 -4.76 2.92 20.27
C ASP A 18 -5.40 1.54 20.04
N LYS A 19 -6.11 1.06 21.05
CA LYS A 19 -6.81 -0.24 20.99
C LYS A 19 -7.80 -0.33 19.82
N ALA A 20 -8.48 0.77 19.50
CA ALA A 20 -9.45 0.80 18.40
C ALA A 20 -8.75 0.60 17.04
N VAL A 21 -7.56 1.15 16.86
CA VAL A 21 -6.74 0.99 15.65
C VAL A 21 -6.26 -0.44 15.50
N VAL A 22 -5.75 -1.03 16.58
CA VAL A 22 -5.30 -2.44 16.58
C VAL A 22 -6.45 -3.39 16.25
N VAL A 23 -7.63 -3.17 16.82
CA VAL A 23 -8.83 -3.99 16.53
C VAL A 23 -9.23 -3.87 15.04
N LYS A 24 -9.22 -2.67 14.47
CA LYS A 24 -9.50 -2.47 13.03
C LYS A 24 -8.48 -3.19 12.14
N LEU A 25 -7.19 -3.13 12.47
CA LEU A 25 -6.14 -3.83 11.74
C LEU A 25 -6.33 -5.36 11.81
N ILE A 26 -6.68 -5.88 12.98
CA ILE A 26 -6.97 -7.30 13.14
C ILE A 26 -8.18 -7.70 12.29
N GLN A 27 -9.27 -6.93 12.33
CA GLN A 27 -10.47 -7.21 11.53
C GLN A 27 -10.21 -7.15 10.02
N LYS A 28 -9.36 -6.22 9.58
CA LYS A 28 -9.02 -6.03 8.16
C LYS A 28 -8.22 -7.22 7.60
N HIS A 29 -7.35 -7.81 8.39
CA HIS A 29 -6.40 -8.85 7.93
C HIS A 29 -6.69 -10.25 8.46
N PHE A 30 -7.74 -10.41 9.29
CA PHE A 30 -8.11 -11.74 9.79
C PHE A 30 -8.36 -12.73 8.63
N PRO A 31 -7.80 -13.95 8.65
CA PRO A 31 -7.07 -14.61 9.74
C PRO A 31 -5.52 -14.48 9.69
N ASP A 32 -4.97 -13.63 8.85
CA ASP A 32 -3.51 -13.48 8.66
C ASP A 32 -2.88 -12.61 9.74
N PHE A 33 -2.56 -13.21 10.88
CA PHE A 33 -1.90 -12.52 12.00
C PHE A 33 -0.47 -12.09 11.71
N ARG A 34 0.25 -12.74 10.80
CA ARG A 34 1.59 -12.32 10.41
C ARG A 34 1.55 -10.96 9.73
N ARG A 35 0.55 -10.73 8.89
CA ARG A 35 0.33 -9.45 8.22
C ARG A 35 -0.04 -8.35 9.21
N VAL A 36 -0.91 -8.67 10.18
CA VAL A 36 -1.24 -7.73 11.27
C VAL A 36 0.01 -7.29 12.02
N LEU A 37 0.88 -8.24 12.40
CA LEU A 37 2.11 -7.94 13.12
C LEU A 37 3.08 -7.09 12.30
N ASN A 38 3.24 -7.37 11.01
CA ASN A 38 4.09 -6.59 10.13
C ASN A 38 3.59 -5.16 9.99
N GLU A 39 2.29 -4.93 9.79
CA GLU A 39 1.72 -3.58 9.75
C GLU A 39 1.88 -2.85 11.08
N LEU A 40 1.65 -3.53 12.21
CA LEU A 40 1.88 -2.92 13.53
C LEU A 40 3.34 -2.53 13.74
N GLN A 41 4.29 -3.35 13.30
CA GLN A 41 5.72 -3.03 13.38
C GLN A 41 6.09 -1.85 12.47
N GLN A 42 5.57 -1.79 11.24
CA GLN A 42 5.78 -0.66 10.34
C GLN A 42 5.22 0.63 10.93
N CYS A 43 4.01 0.60 11.48
CA CYS A 43 3.42 1.74 12.16
C CYS A 43 4.27 2.21 13.36
N ALA A 44 4.72 1.29 14.19
CA ALA A 44 5.55 1.59 15.35
C ALA A 44 6.91 2.20 14.97
N ASN A 45 7.51 1.73 13.87
CA ASN A 45 8.81 2.23 13.41
C ASN A 45 8.69 3.60 12.72
N ALA A 46 7.58 3.86 12.01
CA ALA A 46 7.39 5.09 11.25
C ALA A 46 7.03 6.30 12.14
N SER A 47 6.20 6.10 13.16
CA SER A 47 5.65 7.20 13.97
C SER A 47 5.93 7.07 15.46
N GLY A 48 6.65 6.05 15.91
CA GLY A 48 6.91 5.78 17.33
C GLY A 48 5.68 5.32 18.13
N GLY A 49 4.50 5.21 17.48
CA GLY A 49 3.25 4.75 18.08
C GLY A 49 2.25 4.24 17.06
N ILE A 50 1.24 3.51 17.52
CA ILE A 50 0.19 2.96 16.68
C ILE A 50 -1.06 3.83 16.87
N THR A 51 -1.17 4.89 16.07
CA THR A 51 -2.26 5.86 16.11
C THR A 51 -3.14 5.79 14.86
N SER A 52 -4.34 6.34 14.94
CA SER A 52 -5.26 6.40 13.78
C SER A 52 -4.69 7.22 12.61
N GLU A 53 -3.77 8.12 12.86
CA GLU A 53 -3.12 8.94 11.84
C GLU A 53 -2.33 8.11 10.82
N VAL A 54 -1.74 7.00 11.26
CA VAL A 54 -0.94 6.12 10.39
C VAL A 54 -1.82 5.36 9.38
N LEU A 55 -3.02 4.94 9.79
CA LEU A 55 -3.97 4.30 8.88
C LEU A 55 -4.50 5.29 7.84
N VAL A 56 -4.80 6.52 8.27
CA VAL A 56 -5.32 7.59 7.41
C VAL A 56 -4.24 8.09 6.44
N SER A 57 -2.98 8.19 6.87
CA SER A 57 -1.90 8.68 6.01
C SER A 57 -1.59 7.74 4.83
N ASN A 58 -1.69 6.44 5.02
CA ASN A 58 -1.45 5.47 3.95
C ASN A 58 -2.55 5.47 2.88
N ASP A 59 -3.79 5.71 3.27
CA ASP A 59 -4.92 5.78 2.32
C ASP A 59 -4.91 7.15 1.61
N ALA A 60 -4.62 8.24 2.31
CA ALA A 60 -4.47 9.57 1.72
C ALA A 60 -3.32 9.66 0.70
N ALA A 61 -2.20 8.98 0.97
CA ALA A 61 -1.09 8.91 0.02
C ALA A 61 -1.48 8.20 -1.28
N MET A 62 -2.27 7.12 -1.20
CA MET A 62 -2.78 6.45 -2.41
C MET A 62 -3.77 7.32 -3.18
N ASP A 63 -4.62 8.06 -2.50
CA ASP A 63 -5.56 8.99 -3.14
C ASP A 63 -4.82 10.10 -3.90
N GLU A 64 -3.73 10.62 -3.35
CA GLU A 64 -2.86 11.59 -4.03
C GLU A 64 -2.25 11.01 -5.31
N LEU A 65 -1.72 9.77 -5.25
CA LEU A 65 -1.20 9.08 -6.43
C LEU A 65 -2.29 8.94 -7.52
N ILE A 66 -3.50 8.55 -7.13
CA ILE A 66 -4.63 8.38 -8.05
C ILE A 66 -4.96 9.70 -8.75
N VAL A 67 -4.91 10.83 -8.06
CA VAL A 67 -5.10 12.17 -8.65
C VAL A 67 -4.03 12.42 -9.71
N HIS A 68 -2.75 12.14 -9.44
CA HIS A 68 -1.66 12.33 -10.40
C HIS A 68 -1.81 11.43 -11.63
N LEU A 69 -2.31 10.19 -11.45
CA LEU A 69 -2.61 9.27 -12.56
C LEU A 69 -3.76 9.81 -13.44
N LYS A 70 -4.82 10.33 -12.83
CA LYS A 70 -5.96 10.96 -13.55
C LYS A 70 -5.55 12.19 -14.34
N GLU A 71 -4.70 13.03 -13.75
CA GLU A 71 -4.16 14.23 -14.39
C GLU A 71 -3.10 13.92 -15.46
N LYS A 72 -2.67 12.66 -15.59
CA LYS A 72 -1.55 12.21 -16.43
C LYS A 72 -0.27 12.99 -16.18
N ASN A 73 -0.04 13.36 -14.91
CA ASN A 73 1.12 14.14 -14.51
C ASN A 73 2.29 13.21 -14.13
N PHE A 74 3.09 12.88 -15.14
CA PHE A 74 4.24 11.98 -14.95
C PHE A 74 5.25 12.49 -13.92
N SER A 75 5.55 13.79 -13.91
CA SER A 75 6.56 14.35 -13.00
C SER A 75 6.15 14.20 -11.53
N LYS A 76 4.90 14.53 -11.21
CA LYS A 76 4.36 14.37 -9.84
C LYS A 76 4.21 12.91 -9.44
N MET A 77 3.78 12.06 -10.36
CA MET A 77 3.70 10.61 -10.12
C MET A 77 5.07 10.03 -9.78
N ARG A 78 6.11 10.40 -10.55
CA ARG A 78 7.48 9.95 -10.28
C ARG A 78 8.00 10.48 -8.93
N GLU A 79 7.77 11.74 -8.62
CA GLU A 79 8.13 12.34 -7.33
C GLU A 79 7.45 11.61 -6.17
N TRP A 80 6.15 11.29 -6.32
CA TRP A 80 5.41 10.50 -5.34
C TRP A 80 6.05 9.13 -5.11
N VAL A 81 6.41 8.40 -6.18
CA VAL A 81 7.06 7.08 -6.08
C VAL A 81 8.42 7.19 -5.38
N SER A 82 9.21 8.21 -5.70
CA SER A 82 10.51 8.43 -5.04
C SER A 82 10.36 8.71 -3.54
N ASN A 83 9.33 9.46 -3.15
CA ASN A 83 9.04 9.76 -1.74
C ASN A 83 8.48 8.55 -0.96
N HIS A 84 7.91 7.57 -1.65
CA HIS A 84 7.30 6.37 -1.06
C HIS A 84 8.04 5.08 -1.44
N GLY A 85 9.30 5.19 -1.87
CA GLY A 85 10.12 4.07 -2.34
C GLY A 85 10.36 2.96 -1.32
N ASP A 86 10.19 3.25 -0.03
CA ASP A 86 10.32 2.28 1.06
C ASP A 86 9.09 1.35 1.21
N THR A 87 8.05 1.58 0.42
CA THR A 87 6.85 0.74 0.46
C THR A 87 7.13 -0.61 -0.19
N ASP A 88 6.81 -1.69 0.50
CA ASP A 88 6.90 -3.05 -0.05
C ASP A 88 6.08 -3.16 -1.35
N PRO A 89 6.71 -3.56 -2.47
CA PRO A 89 6.03 -3.70 -3.76
C PRO A 89 4.79 -4.58 -3.71
N GLU A 90 4.80 -5.66 -2.94
CA GLU A 90 3.65 -6.54 -2.80
C GLU A 90 2.45 -5.80 -2.18
N ILE A 91 2.70 -5.02 -1.13
CA ILE A 91 1.66 -4.21 -0.48
C ILE A 91 1.16 -3.12 -1.43
N PHE A 92 2.06 -2.49 -2.19
CA PHE A 92 1.71 -1.44 -3.15
C PHE A 92 0.80 -1.97 -4.25
N PHE A 93 1.18 -3.05 -4.95
CA PHE A 93 0.38 -3.66 -6.01
C PHE A 93 -0.96 -4.19 -5.48
N ARG A 94 -0.97 -4.73 -4.26
CA ARG A 94 -2.21 -5.17 -3.61
C ARG A 94 -3.19 -4.02 -3.37
N LYS A 95 -2.70 -2.88 -2.89
CA LYS A 95 -3.54 -1.69 -2.69
C LYS A 95 -4.12 -1.16 -4.00
N LEU A 96 -3.31 -1.10 -5.06
CA LEU A 96 -3.79 -0.72 -6.40
C LEU A 96 -4.91 -1.65 -6.88
N TYR A 97 -4.73 -2.96 -6.70
CA TYR A 97 -5.71 -3.95 -7.09
C TYR A 97 -7.02 -3.82 -6.29
N ASP A 98 -6.94 -3.68 -4.97
CA ASP A 98 -8.11 -3.62 -4.10
C ASP A 98 -8.94 -2.35 -4.36
N GLY A 99 -8.30 -1.22 -4.68
CA GLY A 99 -8.97 0.07 -4.95
C GLY A 99 -9.37 0.31 -6.41
N MET A 100 -9.01 -0.57 -7.36
CA MET A 100 -9.15 -0.28 -8.80
C MET A 100 -10.59 0.02 -9.25
N TYR A 101 -11.61 -0.57 -8.61
CA TYR A 101 -13.01 -0.33 -8.96
C TYR A 101 -13.48 1.09 -8.70
N ASP A 102 -12.84 1.80 -7.77
CA ASP A 102 -13.23 3.15 -7.37
C ASP A 102 -12.77 4.22 -8.37
N TRP A 103 -11.59 4.02 -8.98
CA TRP A 103 -10.96 5.04 -9.80
C TRP A 103 -10.68 4.64 -11.25
N MET A 104 -10.82 3.37 -11.61
CA MET A 104 -10.63 2.88 -12.99
C MET A 104 -11.95 2.75 -13.75
N LYS A 105 -11.85 2.83 -15.08
CA LYS A 105 -12.97 2.53 -15.99
C LYS A 105 -13.24 1.02 -15.96
N PRO A 106 -14.50 0.58 -15.83
CA PRO A 106 -14.82 -0.86 -15.80
C PRO A 106 -14.29 -1.64 -16.99
N GLU A 107 -14.24 -1.04 -18.15
CA GLU A 107 -13.78 -1.64 -19.41
C GLU A 107 -12.28 -1.96 -19.40
N THR A 108 -11.49 -1.18 -18.64
CA THR A 108 -10.03 -1.31 -18.58
C THR A 108 -9.54 -2.23 -17.47
N ILE A 109 -10.40 -2.59 -16.52
CA ILE A 109 -10.05 -3.43 -15.35
C ILE A 109 -9.34 -4.72 -15.75
N PRO A 110 -9.81 -5.52 -16.75
CA PRO A 110 -9.11 -6.74 -17.14
C PRO A 110 -7.68 -6.50 -17.62
N THR A 111 -7.47 -5.44 -18.39
CA THR A 111 -6.13 -5.04 -18.85
C THR A 111 -5.23 -4.62 -17.70
N VAL A 112 -5.77 -3.85 -16.76
CA VAL A 112 -5.04 -3.41 -15.57
C VAL A 112 -4.61 -4.60 -14.71
N VAL A 113 -5.48 -5.58 -14.50
CA VAL A 113 -5.14 -6.79 -13.74
C VAL A 113 -3.97 -7.53 -14.36
N VAL A 114 -3.94 -7.66 -15.69
CA VAL A 114 -2.82 -8.30 -16.41
C VAL A 114 -1.54 -7.49 -16.24
N THR A 115 -1.61 -6.17 -16.42
CA THR A 115 -0.47 -5.26 -16.22
C THR A 115 0.07 -5.34 -14.78
N LEU A 116 -0.79 -5.27 -13.77
CA LEU A 116 -0.37 -5.38 -12.37
C LEU A 116 0.30 -6.73 -12.07
N ALA A 117 -0.26 -7.83 -12.59
CA ALA A 117 0.32 -9.17 -12.40
C ALA A 117 1.70 -9.29 -13.04
N GLU A 118 1.90 -8.71 -14.23
CA GLU A 118 3.19 -8.70 -14.91
C GLU A 118 4.26 -7.91 -14.13
N TYR A 119 3.92 -6.71 -13.66
CA TYR A 119 4.87 -5.90 -12.90
C TYR A 119 5.12 -6.43 -11.48
N GLN A 120 4.12 -7.07 -10.86
CA GLN A 120 4.31 -7.78 -9.60
C GLN A 120 5.27 -8.97 -9.77
N TYR A 121 5.15 -9.72 -10.87
CA TYR A 121 6.10 -10.79 -11.20
C TYR A 121 7.50 -10.22 -11.43
N LYS A 122 7.64 -9.15 -12.21
CA LYS A 122 8.92 -8.46 -12.44
C LYS A 122 9.56 -7.97 -11.13
N ALA A 123 8.76 -7.53 -10.16
CA ALA A 123 9.25 -7.05 -8.87
C ALA A 123 10.13 -8.07 -8.11
N CYS A 124 9.96 -9.36 -8.37
CA CYS A 124 10.78 -10.41 -7.77
C CYS A 124 12.22 -10.46 -8.33
N PHE A 125 12.48 -9.86 -9.51
CA PHE A 125 13.72 -10.03 -10.26
C PHE A 125 14.44 -8.72 -10.57
N VAL A 126 13.76 -7.57 -10.47
CA VAL A 126 14.35 -6.28 -10.81
C VAL A 126 15.35 -5.82 -9.74
N ALA A 127 16.40 -5.16 -10.19
CA ALA A 127 17.39 -4.57 -9.28
C ALA A 127 16.89 -3.28 -8.63
N ASP A 128 15.96 -2.57 -9.29
CA ASP A 128 15.43 -1.29 -8.85
C ASP A 128 13.90 -1.30 -8.88
N GLN A 129 13.30 -1.29 -7.71
CA GLN A 129 11.85 -1.32 -7.53
C GLN A 129 11.18 0.00 -7.92
N GLU A 130 11.87 1.13 -7.75
CA GLU A 130 11.35 2.44 -8.13
C GLU A 130 11.09 2.48 -9.64
N ILE A 131 12.07 2.04 -10.45
CA ILE A 131 11.93 1.99 -11.91
C ILE A 131 10.78 1.07 -12.32
N ASN A 132 10.65 -0.08 -11.70
CA ASN A 132 9.58 -1.04 -12.00
C ASN A 132 8.19 -0.46 -11.68
N THR A 133 8.07 0.21 -10.54
CA THR A 133 6.82 0.85 -10.11
C THR A 133 6.45 2.02 -11.03
N VAL A 134 7.41 2.89 -11.35
CA VAL A 134 7.20 4.01 -12.29
C VAL A 134 6.80 3.49 -13.67
N ALA A 135 7.42 2.43 -14.17
CA ALA A 135 7.07 1.83 -15.46
C ALA A 135 5.63 1.29 -15.46
N CYS A 136 5.22 0.60 -14.40
CA CYS A 136 3.84 0.12 -14.23
C CYS A 136 2.83 1.28 -14.28
N LEU A 137 3.05 2.32 -13.48
CA LEU A 137 2.15 3.48 -13.42
C LEU A 137 2.11 4.25 -14.73
N THR A 138 3.24 4.34 -15.44
CA THR A 138 3.31 4.98 -16.77
C THR A 138 2.49 4.21 -17.79
N GLU A 139 2.54 2.89 -17.77
CA GLU A 139 1.71 2.05 -18.65
C GLU A 139 0.22 2.20 -18.35
N LEU A 140 -0.15 2.26 -17.06
CA LEU A 140 -1.54 2.55 -16.67
C LEU A 140 -2.01 3.92 -17.17
N MET A 141 -1.15 4.95 -17.10
CA MET A 141 -1.47 6.29 -17.65
C MET A 141 -1.62 6.27 -19.18
N ALA A 142 -0.74 5.55 -19.88
CA ALA A 142 -0.77 5.45 -21.34
C ALA A 142 -2.04 4.75 -21.83
N ASN A 143 -2.51 3.75 -21.13
CA ASN A 143 -3.72 2.99 -21.45
C ASN A 143 -5.03 3.71 -21.06
N GLU A 144 -4.95 4.93 -20.54
CA GLU A 144 -6.11 5.78 -20.15
C GLU A 144 -7.11 5.07 -19.23
N VAL A 145 -6.59 4.29 -18.27
CA VAL A 145 -7.41 3.43 -17.41
C VAL A 145 -8.25 4.19 -16.38
N CYS A 146 -7.91 5.45 -16.08
CA CYS A 146 -8.60 6.26 -15.07
C CYS A 146 -9.93 6.84 -15.58
N LYS A 147 -10.90 6.96 -14.65
CA LYS A 147 -12.19 7.67 -14.86
C LYS A 147 -11.98 9.16 -14.91
#